data_e3253f90233c0345c21930f30e069528
#
_entry.id   e3253f90233c0345c21930f30e069528
#
_cell.length_a   1.000
_cell.length_b   1.000
_cell.length_c   1.000
_cell.angle_alpha   90.00
_cell.angle_beta   90.00
_cell.angle_gamma   90.00
#
_symmetry.space_group_name_H-M   'P 1'
#
loop_
_entity.id
_entity.type
_entity.pdbx_description
1 polymer ?
#
loop_
_entity_poly.entity_id
_entity_poly.type
_entity_poly.pdbx_seq_one_letter_code
_entity_poly.pdbx_strand_id
1 'polypeptide(L)'
;MKLKRRKYSLINASGKKVPFKKDRPLQLMLMVYVIVFAVLALNPVDSRQWWYQNGISLLVVVVTAAFYKAGRLTNLSYAGIMLFLILHALGAHYTYALCPVGEWMKGALGFGRNNYDRLVCLAFGFLVSAPVMEILYHRFRLRYIEACLISIFVIVAFCALNSLSEMLWAAMSSSQQQFILSQAQGDIWDSQRDIAMSLLGACFNMGNNIFVKLRRNQKIHMVRASK
;
A
#
# COMPACT_ATOMS: atom_id res chain seq x y z
N MET A 1 -29.01 -17.17 -25.09
CA MET A 1 -27.88 -18.00 -24.68
C MET A 1 -27.06 -17.26 -23.61
N LYS A 2 -27.23 -17.62 -22.32
CA LYS A 2 -26.54 -16.95 -21.19
C LYS A 2 -25.10 -17.44 -21.15
N LEU A 3 -24.14 -16.59 -21.54
CA LEU A 3 -22.71 -16.85 -21.38
C LEU A 3 -22.39 -17.03 -19.89
N LYS A 4 -22.09 -18.28 -19.48
CA LYS A 4 -21.54 -18.61 -18.17
C LYS A 4 -20.26 -17.79 -17.96
N ARG A 5 -20.30 -16.75 -17.10
CA ARG A 5 -19.10 -16.06 -16.63
C ARG A 5 -18.21 -17.08 -15.93
N ARG A 6 -17.11 -17.46 -16.57
CA ARG A 6 -16.08 -18.31 -15.96
C ARG A 6 -15.58 -17.58 -14.70
N LYS A 7 -15.80 -18.19 -13.54
CA LYS A 7 -15.28 -17.77 -12.24
C LYS A 7 -13.75 -17.86 -12.29
N TYR A 8 -13.05 -16.76 -12.28
CA TYR A 8 -11.62 -16.74 -11.96
C TYR A 8 -11.50 -16.74 -10.44
N SER A 9 -11.06 -17.85 -9.89
CA SER A 9 -11.16 -18.24 -8.49
C SER A 9 -10.02 -17.74 -7.57
N LEU A 10 -9.28 -16.71 -7.95
CA LEU A 10 -8.39 -15.98 -7.03
C LEU A 10 -9.04 -14.69 -6.52
N ILE A 11 -10.16 -14.32 -7.10
CA ILE A 11 -11.00 -13.22 -6.66
C ILE A 11 -12.31 -13.90 -6.32
N ASN A 12 -12.79 -13.83 -5.10
CA ASN A 12 -14.17 -14.16 -4.80
C ASN A 12 -15.07 -13.15 -5.52
N ALA A 13 -15.21 -13.33 -6.84
CA ALA A 13 -16.04 -12.56 -7.76
C ALA A 13 -17.53 -12.92 -7.61
N SER A 14 -17.89 -13.53 -6.49
CA SER A 14 -19.26 -13.67 -6.07
C SER A 14 -19.58 -12.42 -5.25
N GLY A 15 -20.44 -11.54 -5.74
CA GLY A 15 -20.98 -10.39 -5.01
C GLY A 15 -21.76 -10.77 -3.75
N LYS A 16 -21.55 -11.95 -3.20
CA LYS A 16 -22.02 -12.41 -1.91
C LYS A 16 -20.95 -12.12 -0.88
N LYS A 17 -21.29 -11.31 0.10
CA LYS A 17 -20.49 -11.06 1.31
C LYS A 17 -20.18 -12.40 1.97
N VAL A 18 -18.91 -12.77 2.03
CA VAL A 18 -18.47 -13.88 2.89
C VAL A 18 -18.35 -13.30 4.29
N PRO A 19 -19.09 -13.79 5.29
CA PRO A 19 -18.94 -13.30 6.66
C PRO A 19 -17.53 -13.61 7.16
N PHE A 20 -16.95 -12.70 7.96
CA PHE A 20 -15.57 -12.80 8.47
C PHE A 20 -15.26 -14.19 9.06
N LYS A 21 -16.21 -14.79 9.80
CA LYS A 21 -16.07 -16.14 10.39
C LYS A 21 -15.81 -17.26 9.37
N LYS A 22 -16.14 -17.05 8.09
CA LYS A 22 -15.95 -18.04 7.00
C LYS A 22 -14.80 -17.67 6.05
N ASP A 23 -14.20 -16.49 6.20
CA ASP A 23 -13.10 -15.98 5.36
C ASP A 23 -11.74 -16.36 5.99
N ARG A 24 -11.39 -17.64 5.90
CA ARG A 24 -10.14 -18.19 6.45
C ARG A 24 -8.87 -17.47 5.93
N PRO A 25 -8.74 -17.14 4.62
CA PRO A 25 -7.58 -16.43 4.13
C PRO A 25 -7.39 -15.07 4.81
N LEU A 26 -8.46 -14.29 4.96
CA LEU A 26 -8.40 -13.00 5.62
C LEU A 26 -8.06 -13.12 7.12
N GLN A 27 -8.64 -14.12 7.80
CA GLN A 27 -8.31 -14.39 9.21
C GLN A 27 -6.83 -14.75 9.38
N LEU A 28 -6.28 -15.59 8.49
CA LEU A 28 -4.86 -15.94 8.52
C LEU A 28 -3.97 -14.73 8.29
N MET A 29 -4.27 -13.90 7.28
CA MET A 29 -3.53 -12.67 7.00
C MET A 29 -3.55 -11.71 8.20
N LEU A 30 -4.73 -11.51 8.80
CA LEU A 30 -4.88 -10.66 9.99
C LEU A 30 -4.09 -11.21 11.18
N MET A 31 -4.14 -12.53 11.42
CA MET A 31 -3.37 -13.17 12.48
C MET A 31 -1.86 -12.97 12.28
N VAL A 32 -1.36 -13.19 11.07
CA VAL A 32 0.06 -12.95 10.72
C VAL A 32 0.44 -11.49 10.98
N TYR A 33 -0.40 -10.53 10.50
CA TYR A 33 -0.15 -9.12 10.73
C TYR A 33 -0.09 -8.78 12.22
N VAL A 34 -1.07 -9.24 13.01
CA VAL A 34 -1.11 -8.96 14.47
C VAL A 34 0.11 -9.53 15.18
N ILE A 35 0.54 -10.76 14.84
CA ILE A 35 1.74 -11.37 15.43
C ILE A 35 2.98 -10.55 15.08
N VAL A 36 3.18 -10.23 13.79
CA VAL A 36 4.34 -9.45 13.33
C VAL A 36 4.35 -8.06 13.97
N PHE A 37 3.19 -7.38 13.99
CA PHE A 37 3.05 -6.06 14.61
C PHE A 37 3.37 -6.10 16.11
N ALA A 38 2.88 -7.11 16.84
CA ALA A 38 3.16 -7.27 18.26
C ALA A 38 4.66 -7.51 18.53
N VAL A 39 5.33 -8.32 17.71
CA VAL A 39 6.78 -8.54 17.81
C VAL A 39 7.54 -7.24 17.54
N LEU A 40 7.18 -6.50 16.50
CA LEU A 40 7.81 -5.22 16.13
C LEU A 40 7.46 -4.07 17.09
N ALA A 41 6.45 -4.24 17.94
CA ALA A 41 6.15 -3.30 19.01
C ALA A 41 7.07 -3.45 20.24
N LEU A 42 7.80 -4.58 20.34
CA LEU A 42 8.72 -4.82 21.44
C LEU A 42 10.06 -4.12 21.17
N ASN A 43 10.46 -3.24 22.11
CA ASN A 43 11.74 -2.54 22.08
C ASN A 43 12.08 -1.84 20.75
N PRO A 44 11.22 -0.96 20.19
CA PRO A 44 11.57 -0.20 19.01
C PRO A 44 12.77 0.72 19.28
N VAL A 45 13.56 1.00 18.24
CA VAL A 45 14.77 1.84 18.34
C VAL A 45 14.44 3.25 18.90
N ASP A 46 13.34 3.82 18.47
CA ASP A 46 12.78 5.07 19.00
C ASP A 46 11.26 4.91 19.23
N SER A 47 10.87 4.83 20.51
CA SER A 47 9.47 4.63 20.88
C SER A 47 8.57 5.80 20.51
N ARG A 48 9.04 7.06 20.55
CA ARG A 48 8.21 8.22 20.19
C ARG A 48 7.91 8.22 18.71
N GLN A 49 8.92 7.99 17.89
CA GLN A 49 8.80 7.90 16.45
C GLN A 49 7.95 6.69 16.05
N TRP A 50 8.11 5.56 16.73
CA TRP A 50 7.31 4.35 16.50
C TRP A 50 5.81 4.62 16.69
N TRP A 51 5.42 5.29 17.78
CA TRP A 51 4.03 5.66 18.05
C TRP A 51 3.48 6.63 17.01
N TYR A 52 4.26 7.64 16.64
CA TYR A 52 3.87 8.58 15.59
C TYR A 52 3.59 7.88 14.26
N GLN A 53 4.53 7.07 13.77
CA GLN A 53 4.41 6.37 12.48
C GLN A 53 3.28 5.34 12.49
N ASN A 54 3.14 4.56 13.56
CA ASN A 54 2.07 3.56 13.66
C ASN A 54 0.68 4.16 13.92
N GLY A 55 0.57 5.39 14.39
CA GLY A 55 -0.71 6.10 14.49
C GLY A 55 -1.43 6.21 13.15
N ILE A 56 -0.70 6.55 12.09
CA ILE A 56 -1.23 6.59 10.71
C ILE A 56 -1.63 5.18 10.24
N SER A 57 -0.82 4.17 10.53
CA SER A 57 -1.10 2.77 10.19
C SER A 57 -2.38 2.26 10.86
N LEU A 58 -2.61 2.61 12.11
CA LEU A 58 -3.85 2.27 12.82
C LEU A 58 -5.08 2.89 12.14
N LEU A 59 -4.98 4.13 11.65
CA LEU A 59 -6.04 4.76 10.88
C LEU A 59 -6.34 3.95 9.60
N VAL A 60 -5.31 3.50 8.87
CA VAL A 60 -5.48 2.65 7.67
C VAL A 60 -6.18 1.35 8.03
N VAL A 61 -5.83 0.71 9.15
CA VAL A 61 -6.49 -0.51 9.64
C VAL A 61 -7.96 -0.26 9.93
N VAL A 62 -8.30 0.81 10.65
CA VAL A 62 -9.68 1.18 10.98
C VAL A 62 -10.50 1.44 9.71
N VAL A 63 -9.97 2.21 8.77
CA VAL A 63 -10.61 2.48 7.48
C VAL A 63 -10.84 1.18 6.70
N THR A 64 -9.82 0.31 6.63
CA THR A 64 -9.91 -1.00 5.95
C THR A 64 -10.98 -1.88 6.59
N ALA A 65 -11.05 -1.92 7.92
CA ALA A 65 -12.08 -2.66 8.67
C ALA A 65 -13.50 -2.11 8.44
N ALA A 66 -13.65 -0.79 8.34
CA ALA A 66 -14.92 -0.14 7.99
C ALA A 66 -15.38 -0.52 6.57
N PHE A 67 -14.46 -0.56 5.61
CA PHE A 67 -14.76 -1.00 4.24
C PHE A 67 -15.02 -2.50 4.12
N TYR A 68 -14.51 -3.33 5.05
CA TYR A 68 -14.85 -4.75 5.08
C TYR A 68 -16.35 -4.99 5.22
N LYS A 69 -17.03 -4.23 6.11
CA LYS A 69 -18.51 -4.31 6.27
C LYS A 69 -19.24 -3.94 4.98
N ALA A 70 -18.66 -3.09 4.15
CA ALA A 70 -19.17 -2.76 2.83
C ALA A 70 -19.00 -3.90 1.80
N GLY A 71 -18.17 -4.91 2.08
CA GLY A 71 -18.01 -6.17 1.32
C GLY A 71 -17.48 -5.97 -0.10
N ARG A 72 -16.49 -5.10 -0.30
CA ARG A 72 -16.13 -4.62 -1.64
C ARG A 72 -14.66 -4.75 -2.02
N LEU A 73 -13.79 -5.12 -1.08
CA LEU A 73 -12.38 -5.41 -1.38
C LEU A 73 -12.19 -6.91 -1.66
N THR A 74 -11.28 -7.20 -2.58
CA THR A 74 -10.83 -8.57 -2.85
C THR A 74 -9.83 -9.04 -1.80
N ASN A 75 -9.66 -10.36 -1.64
CA ASN A 75 -8.64 -10.91 -0.74
C ASN A 75 -7.22 -10.50 -1.17
N LEU A 76 -6.99 -10.27 -2.47
CA LEU A 76 -5.72 -9.76 -2.98
C LEU A 76 -5.45 -8.32 -2.51
N SER A 77 -6.47 -7.47 -2.49
CA SER A 77 -6.39 -6.10 -1.96
C SER A 77 -6.11 -6.10 -0.45
N TYR A 78 -6.75 -7.00 0.32
CA TYR A 78 -6.42 -7.16 1.73
C TYR A 78 -4.98 -7.64 1.93
N ALA A 79 -4.52 -8.62 1.13
CA ALA A 79 -3.14 -9.09 1.18
C ALA A 79 -2.14 -7.95 0.88
N GLY A 80 -2.43 -7.12 -0.12
CA GLY A 80 -1.60 -5.95 -0.46
C GLY A 80 -1.53 -4.94 0.70
N ILE A 81 -2.66 -4.59 1.31
CA ILE A 81 -2.69 -3.70 2.48
C ILE A 81 -1.89 -4.31 3.65
N MET A 82 -2.10 -5.59 3.97
CA MET A 82 -1.38 -6.26 5.08
C MET A 82 0.13 -6.32 4.82
N LEU A 83 0.54 -6.65 3.60
CA LEU A 83 1.96 -6.66 3.24
C LEU A 83 2.58 -5.27 3.38
N PHE A 84 1.91 -4.23 2.89
CA PHE A 84 2.36 -2.85 3.09
C PHE A 84 2.50 -2.50 4.57
N LEU A 85 1.49 -2.83 5.39
CA LEU A 85 1.51 -2.55 6.83
C LEU A 85 2.65 -3.28 7.56
N ILE A 86 3.00 -4.50 7.15
CA ILE A 86 4.15 -5.25 7.68
C ILE A 86 5.46 -4.54 7.32
N LEU A 87 5.63 -4.15 6.05
CA LEU A 87 6.84 -3.41 5.61
C LEU A 87 6.97 -2.08 6.34
N HIS A 88 5.86 -1.35 6.51
CA HIS A 88 5.83 -0.10 7.25
C HIS A 88 6.17 -0.30 8.73
N ALA A 89 5.58 -1.30 9.40
CA ALA A 89 5.86 -1.59 10.81
C ALA A 89 7.33 -1.98 11.03
N LEU A 90 7.94 -2.70 10.07
CA LEU A 90 9.37 -3.03 10.10
C LEU A 90 10.22 -1.75 9.97
N GLY A 91 9.88 -0.84 9.06
CA GLY A 91 10.52 0.47 8.95
C GLY A 91 10.40 1.30 10.22
N ALA A 92 9.20 1.37 10.78
CA ALA A 92 8.92 2.10 12.01
C ALA A 92 9.71 1.57 13.22
N HIS A 93 9.87 0.24 13.32
CA HIS A 93 10.65 -0.40 14.39
C HIS A 93 12.13 0.04 14.36
N TYR A 94 12.73 0.10 13.17
CA TYR A 94 14.14 0.46 12.95
C TYR A 94 14.34 1.93 12.55
N THR A 95 13.34 2.79 12.72
CA THR A 95 13.38 4.21 12.28
C THR A 95 13.66 4.41 10.79
N TYR A 96 13.35 3.43 9.94
CA TYR A 96 13.63 3.37 8.50
C TYR A 96 15.12 3.44 8.16
N ALA A 97 15.84 4.48 8.62
CA ALA A 97 17.24 4.72 8.34
C ALA A 97 18.18 3.59 8.84
N LEU A 98 17.77 2.84 9.86
CA LEU A 98 18.53 1.74 10.44
C LEU A 98 17.95 0.36 10.07
N CYS A 99 17.03 0.29 9.11
CA CYS A 99 16.40 -0.98 8.75
C CYS A 99 17.43 -1.94 8.13
N PRO A 100 17.58 -3.18 8.68
CA PRO A 100 18.57 -4.16 8.19
C PRO A 100 18.41 -4.50 6.72
N VAL A 101 17.15 -4.53 6.21
CA VAL A 101 16.86 -4.78 4.79
C VAL A 101 17.45 -3.67 3.92
N GLY A 102 17.33 -2.42 4.33
CA GLY A 102 17.89 -1.29 3.61
C GLY A 102 19.43 -1.25 3.67
N GLU A 103 20.03 -1.65 4.80
CA GLU A 103 21.48 -1.78 4.90
C GLU A 103 22.02 -2.91 3.98
N TRP A 104 21.32 -4.02 3.90
CA TRP A 104 21.64 -5.07 2.94
C TRP A 104 21.56 -4.55 1.50
N MET A 105 20.47 -3.82 1.14
CA MET A 105 20.32 -3.20 -0.18
C MET A 105 21.45 -2.20 -0.48
N LYS A 106 21.83 -1.38 0.49
CA LYS A 106 22.95 -0.43 0.38
C LYS A 106 24.24 -1.15 0.01
N GLY A 107 24.57 -2.23 0.71
CA GLY A 107 25.77 -3.02 0.42
C GLY A 107 25.72 -3.76 -0.92
N ALA A 108 24.58 -4.38 -1.26
CA ALA A 108 24.41 -5.18 -2.47
C ALA A 108 24.34 -4.33 -3.76
N LEU A 109 23.74 -3.13 -3.69
CA LEU A 109 23.50 -2.26 -4.85
C LEU A 109 24.41 -1.03 -4.90
N GLY A 110 25.33 -0.87 -3.94
CA GLY A 110 26.27 0.24 -3.90
C GLY A 110 25.62 1.61 -3.60
N PHE A 111 24.49 1.64 -2.90
CA PHE A 111 23.82 2.91 -2.55
C PHE A 111 24.62 3.68 -1.48
N GLY A 112 24.60 5.02 -1.57
CA GLY A 112 25.25 5.88 -0.58
C GLY A 112 24.53 5.95 0.77
N ARG A 113 23.23 5.54 0.82
CA ARG A 113 22.37 5.58 2.02
C ARG A 113 21.48 4.35 2.10
N ASN A 114 20.85 4.15 3.26
CA ASN A 114 19.78 3.18 3.43
C ASN A 114 18.50 3.70 2.70
N ASN A 115 18.04 2.96 1.71
CA ASN A 115 16.88 3.35 0.87
C ASN A 115 15.62 2.51 1.20
N TYR A 116 15.48 2.05 2.43
CA TYR A 116 14.32 1.26 2.83
C TYR A 116 13.01 2.08 2.79
N ASP A 117 13.08 3.36 3.11
CA ASP A 117 12.00 4.34 2.97
C ASP A 117 11.43 4.35 1.54
N ARG A 118 12.29 4.47 0.55
CA ARG A 118 11.91 4.46 -0.87
C ARG A 118 11.31 3.13 -1.32
N LEU A 119 11.83 2.01 -0.80
CA LEU A 119 11.24 0.69 -1.06
C LEU A 119 9.80 0.62 -0.51
N VAL A 120 9.58 1.10 0.72
CA VAL A 120 8.26 1.11 1.34
C VAL A 120 7.30 2.06 0.60
N CYS A 121 7.76 3.22 0.15
CA CYS A 121 6.98 4.14 -0.67
C CYS A 121 6.61 3.53 -2.03
N LEU A 122 7.53 2.85 -2.70
CA LEU A 122 7.24 2.09 -3.92
C LEU A 122 6.19 0.99 -3.66
N ALA A 123 6.37 0.22 -2.58
CA ALA A 123 5.44 -0.82 -2.16
C ALA A 123 4.06 -0.24 -1.81
N PHE A 124 3.99 0.91 -1.15
CA PHE A 124 2.75 1.65 -0.89
C PHE A 124 2.00 1.93 -2.18
N GLY A 125 2.67 2.57 -3.15
CA GLY A 125 2.08 2.87 -4.44
C GLY A 125 1.58 1.61 -5.16
N PHE A 126 2.38 0.56 -5.20
CA PHE A 126 2.06 -0.68 -5.89
C PHE A 126 0.95 -1.48 -5.20
N LEU A 127 1.03 -1.68 -3.89
CA LEU A 127 0.13 -2.56 -3.15
C LEU A 127 -1.20 -1.89 -2.79
N VAL A 128 -1.20 -0.58 -2.48
CA VAL A 128 -2.39 0.12 -1.97
C VAL A 128 -3.21 0.79 -3.08
N SER A 129 -2.66 1.01 -4.27
CA SER A 129 -3.43 1.56 -5.39
C SER A 129 -4.58 0.65 -5.85
N ALA A 130 -4.42 -0.69 -5.79
CA ALA A 130 -5.48 -1.62 -6.15
C ALA A 130 -6.69 -1.57 -5.19
N PRO A 131 -6.54 -1.63 -3.85
CA PRO A 131 -7.65 -1.39 -2.91
C PRO A 131 -8.35 -0.05 -3.13
N VAL A 132 -7.60 1.03 -3.35
CA VAL A 132 -8.17 2.36 -3.62
C VAL A 132 -9.00 2.33 -4.91
N MET A 133 -8.47 1.76 -5.99
CA MET A 133 -9.18 1.58 -7.25
C MET A 133 -10.46 0.75 -7.06
N GLU A 134 -10.42 -0.34 -6.31
CA GLU A 134 -11.60 -1.16 -6.02
C GLU A 134 -12.70 -0.37 -5.29
N ILE A 135 -12.32 0.47 -4.32
CA ILE A 135 -13.26 1.35 -3.60
C ILE A 135 -13.89 2.35 -4.58
N LEU A 136 -13.08 3.03 -5.39
CA LEU A 136 -13.53 4.02 -6.36
C LEU A 136 -14.48 3.38 -7.39
N TYR A 137 -14.13 2.23 -7.91
CA TYR A 137 -14.91 1.50 -8.90
C TYR A 137 -16.24 0.97 -8.32
N HIS A 138 -16.21 0.35 -7.14
CA HIS A 138 -17.39 -0.31 -6.59
C HIS A 138 -18.30 0.61 -5.76
N ARG A 139 -17.71 1.53 -4.99
CA ARG A 139 -18.48 2.40 -4.08
C ARG A 139 -18.95 3.66 -4.76
N PHE A 140 -18.05 4.30 -5.55
CA PHE A 140 -18.35 5.55 -6.23
C PHE A 140 -18.84 5.33 -7.67
N ARG A 141 -18.84 4.07 -8.15
CA ARG A 141 -19.33 3.67 -9.48
C ARG A 141 -18.63 4.38 -10.63
N LEU A 142 -17.38 4.76 -10.45
CA LEU A 142 -16.56 5.34 -11.50
C LEU A 142 -16.32 4.32 -12.62
N ARG A 143 -16.03 4.79 -13.83
CA ARG A 143 -15.55 3.91 -14.90
C ARG A 143 -14.20 3.32 -14.52
N TYR A 144 -13.91 2.11 -15.00
CA TYR A 144 -12.71 1.37 -14.60
C TYR A 144 -11.42 2.16 -14.80
N ILE A 145 -11.26 2.82 -15.96
CA ILE A 145 -10.07 3.62 -16.29
C ILE A 145 -9.98 4.85 -15.38
N GLU A 146 -11.09 5.54 -15.17
CA GLU A 146 -11.17 6.67 -14.25
C GLU A 146 -10.77 6.27 -12.82
N ALA A 147 -11.28 5.12 -12.34
CA ALA A 147 -10.93 4.60 -11.02
C ALA A 147 -9.43 4.28 -10.92
N CYS A 148 -8.80 3.74 -11.97
CA CYS A 148 -7.36 3.51 -12.02
C CYS A 148 -6.57 4.83 -11.98
N LEU A 149 -6.95 5.83 -12.78
CA LEU A 149 -6.25 7.11 -12.83
C LEU A 149 -6.40 7.88 -11.52
N ILE A 150 -7.61 7.97 -10.98
CA ILE A 150 -7.87 8.68 -9.72
C ILE A 150 -7.16 7.98 -8.56
N SER A 151 -7.04 6.65 -8.56
CA SER A 151 -6.29 5.95 -7.51
C SER A 151 -4.81 6.35 -7.46
N ILE A 152 -4.18 6.65 -8.60
CA ILE A 152 -2.80 7.15 -8.64
C ILE A 152 -2.72 8.49 -7.91
N PHE A 153 -3.61 9.43 -8.21
CA PHE A 153 -3.63 10.74 -7.54
C PHE A 153 -3.90 10.62 -6.04
N VAL A 154 -4.78 9.71 -5.64
CA VAL A 154 -5.06 9.45 -4.22
C VAL A 154 -3.80 8.94 -3.50
N ILE A 155 -3.07 8.01 -4.10
CA ILE A 155 -1.80 7.49 -3.54
C ILE A 155 -0.77 8.62 -3.38
N VAL A 156 -0.58 9.43 -4.41
CA VAL A 156 0.35 10.57 -4.38
C VAL A 156 -0.05 11.58 -3.31
N ALA A 157 -1.34 11.90 -3.21
CA ALA A 157 -1.86 12.80 -2.18
C ALA A 157 -1.61 12.27 -0.76
N PHE A 158 -1.84 10.97 -0.52
CA PHE A 158 -1.53 10.36 0.79
C PHE A 158 -0.05 10.39 1.11
N CYS A 159 0.83 10.11 0.16
CA CYS A 159 2.27 10.20 0.36
C CYS A 159 2.71 11.65 0.67
N ALA A 160 2.18 12.63 -0.07
CA ALA A 160 2.47 14.05 0.18
C ALA A 160 1.97 14.50 1.57
N LEU A 161 0.77 14.07 1.98
CA LEU A 161 0.24 14.34 3.31
C LEU A 161 1.09 13.70 4.42
N ASN A 162 1.59 12.49 4.19
CA ASN A 162 2.53 11.85 5.12
C ASN A 162 3.82 12.68 5.26
N SER A 163 4.44 13.10 4.16
CA SER A 163 5.64 13.94 4.17
C SER A 163 5.39 15.29 4.88
N LEU A 164 4.21 15.90 4.68
CA LEU A 164 3.83 17.11 5.42
C LEU A 164 3.67 16.83 6.92
N SER A 165 3.09 15.69 7.30
CA SER A 165 2.95 15.32 8.70
C SER A 165 4.31 15.09 9.37
N GLU A 166 5.27 14.50 8.68
CA GLU A 166 6.65 14.32 9.13
C GLU A 166 7.37 15.66 9.33
N MET A 167 7.19 16.59 8.39
CA MET A 167 7.71 17.95 8.52
C MET A 167 7.13 18.66 9.76
N LEU A 168 5.81 18.57 10.00
CA LEU A 168 5.16 19.14 11.16
C LEU A 168 5.65 18.48 12.46
N TRP A 169 5.78 17.18 12.48
CA TRP A 169 6.33 16.44 13.62
C TRP A 169 7.76 16.88 13.94
N ALA A 170 8.61 17.01 12.91
CA ALA A 170 9.96 17.50 13.05
C ALA A 170 10.00 18.93 13.63
N ALA A 171 9.12 19.82 13.13
CA ALA A 171 9.03 21.22 13.61
C ALA A 171 8.59 21.32 15.07
N MET A 172 7.80 20.37 15.58
CA MET A 172 7.34 20.32 16.97
C MET A 172 8.33 19.65 17.93
N SER A 173 9.34 18.97 17.40
CA SER A 173 10.35 18.27 18.20
C SER A 173 11.43 19.22 18.66
N SER A 174 11.83 19.13 19.93
CA SER A 174 12.90 19.96 20.53
C SER A 174 14.29 19.74 19.91
N SER A 175 14.45 18.65 19.15
CA SER A 175 15.67 18.27 18.40
C SER A 175 15.44 18.22 16.88
N GLN A 176 14.79 19.24 16.36
CA GLN A 176 14.36 19.33 14.94
C GLN A 176 15.47 18.98 13.92
N GLN A 177 16.67 19.55 14.09
CA GLN A 177 17.78 19.25 13.19
C GLN A 177 18.22 17.80 13.25
N GLN A 178 18.24 17.20 14.42
CA GLN A 178 18.66 15.82 14.61
C GLN A 178 17.64 14.83 14.03
N PHE A 179 16.35 15.17 14.12
CA PHE A 179 15.27 14.37 13.53
C PHE A 179 15.33 14.41 11.99
N ILE A 180 15.45 15.58 11.38
CA ILE A 180 15.55 15.75 9.93
C ILE A 180 16.79 15.02 9.37
N LEU A 181 17.94 15.17 10.03
CA LEU A 181 19.18 14.51 9.61
C LEU A 181 19.12 12.99 9.73
N SER A 182 18.46 12.47 10.77
CA SER A 182 18.34 11.01 10.99
C SER A 182 17.38 10.35 10.00
N GLN A 183 16.29 11.00 9.63
CA GLN A 183 15.28 10.44 8.70
C GLN A 183 15.74 10.58 7.24
N ALA A 184 16.03 11.79 6.81
CA ALA A 184 16.42 12.08 5.44
C ALA A 184 17.87 11.65 5.12
N GLN A 185 18.66 11.24 6.12
CA GLN A 185 20.06 10.83 5.96
C GLN A 185 20.88 11.82 5.12
N GLY A 186 20.59 13.14 5.25
CA GLY A 186 21.23 14.23 4.50
C GLY A 186 20.67 14.47 3.09
N ASP A 187 19.61 13.80 2.68
CA ASP A 187 18.98 14.03 1.36
C ASP A 187 17.92 15.14 1.44
N ILE A 188 18.22 16.31 0.89
CA ILE A 188 17.26 17.44 0.86
C ILE A 188 16.02 17.18 0.00
N TRP A 189 16.08 16.21 -0.91
CA TRP A 189 14.99 15.80 -1.80
C TRP A 189 14.28 14.53 -1.35
N ASP A 190 14.45 14.11 -0.11
CA ASP A 190 13.93 12.85 0.42
C ASP A 190 12.43 12.70 0.21
N SER A 191 11.65 13.65 0.70
CA SER A 191 10.19 13.66 0.55
C SER A 191 9.71 13.61 -0.91
N GLN A 192 10.39 14.36 -1.81
CA GLN A 192 10.04 14.36 -3.23
C GLN A 192 10.34 13.01 -3.88
N ARG A 193 11.43 12.38 -3.50
CA ARG A 193 11.81 11.05 -4.01
C ARG A 193 10.86 9.98 -3.50
N ASP A 194 10.41 10.06 -2.27
CA ASP A 194 9.40 9.16 -1.71
C ASP A 194 8.05 9.28 -2.42
N ILE A 195 7.61 10.51 -2.71
CA ILE A 195 6.43 10.76 -3.53
C ILE A 195 6.62 10.18 -4.95
N ALA A 196 7.78 10.37 -5.57
CA ALA A 196 8.08 9.82 -6.89
C ALA A 196 8.07 8.28 -6.89
N MET A 197 8.61 7.62 -5.87
CA MET A 197 8.57 6.17 -5.73
C MET A 197 7.14 5.65 -5.55
N SER A 198 6.32 6.34 -4.76
CA SER A 198 4.90 6.00 -4.61
C SER A 198 4.13 6.16 -5.92
N LEU A 199 4.40 7.23 -6.68
CA LEU A 199 3.85 7.45 -8.01
C LEU A 199 4.25 6.31 -8.97
N LEU A 200 5.52 5.94 -9.02
CA LEU A 200 6.03 4.85 -9.87
C LEU A 200 5.34 3.52 -9.54
N GLY A 201 5.22 3.17 -8.26
CA GLY A 201 4.53 1.97 -7.81
C GLY A 201 3.06 1.95 -8.24
N ALA A 202 2.35 3.05 -8.05
CA ALA A 202 0.95 3.19 -8.44
C ALA A 202 0.76 3.14 -9.97
N CYS A 203 1.60 3.84 -10.73
CA CYS A 203 1.57 3.81 -12.19
C CYS A 203 1.82 2.41 -12.74
N PHE A 204 2.78 1.67 -12.18
CA PHE A 204 3.08 0.32 -12.61
C PHE A 204 1.89 -0.62 -12.37
N ASN A 205 1.29 -0.60 -11.18
CA ASN A 205 0.14 -1.45 -10.87
C ASN A 205 -1.10 -1.05 -11.71
N MET A 206 -1.44 0.23 -11.77
CA MET A 206 -2.63 0.68 -12.50
C MET A 206 -2.45 0.56 -14.03
N GLY A 207 -1.26 0.81 -14.54
CA GLY A 207 -0.92 0.57 -15.96
C GLY A 207 -1.10 -0.90 -16.34
N ASN A 208 -0.59 -1.82 -15.52
CA ASN A 208 -0.80 -3.26 -15.72
C ASN A 208 -2.29 -3.64 -15.67
N ASN A 209 -3.06 -3.11 -14.73
CA ASN A 209 -4.51 -3.36 -14.62
C ASN A 209 -5.27 -2.88 -15.86
N ILE A 210 -4.96 -1.68 -16.37
CA ILE A 210 -5.55 -1.13 -17.59
C ILE A 210 -5.18 -2.01 -18.80
N PHE A 211 -3.92 -2.37 -18.94
CA PHE A 211 -3.42 -3.19 -20.03
C PHE A 211 -4.10 -4.56 -20.10
N VAL A 212 -4.19 -5.25 -18.97
CA VAL A 212 -4.87 -6.55 -18.87
C VAL A 212 -6.37 -6.42 -19.23
N LYS A 213 -7.02 -5.34 -18.80
CA LYS A 213 -8.41 -5.06 -19.11
C LYS A 213 -8.62 -4.83 -20.62
N LEU A 214 -7.76 -4.04 -21.26
CA LEU A 214 -7.84 -3.76 -22.69
C LEU A 214 -7.63 -5.02 -23.53
N ARG A 215 -6.58 -5.81 -23.23
CA ARG A 215 -6.34 -7.10 -23.89
C ARG A 215 -7.52 -8.06 -23.77
N ARG A 216 -8.17 -8.10 -22.61
CA ARG A 216 -9.34 -8.95 -22.39
C ARG A 216 -10.52 -8.50 -23.24
N ASN A 217 -10.75 -7.21 -23.39
CA ASN A 217 -11.81 -6.67 -24.24
C ASN A 217 -11.56 -7.00 -25.72
N GLN A 218 -10.34 -6.85 -26.21
CA GLN A 218 -9.97 -7.20 -27.59
C GLN A 218 -10.25 -8.67 -27.90
N LYS A 219 -9.86 -9.61 -27.01
CA LYS A 219 -10.15 -11.04 -27.18
C LYS A 219 -11.65 -11.34 -27.28
N ILE A 220 -12.48 -10.63 -26.48
CA ILE A 220 -13.94 -10.80 -26.53
C ILE A 220 -14.50 -10.33 -27.88
N HIS A 221 -13.99 -9.21 -28.41
CA HIS A 221 -14.42 -8.68 -29.71
C HIS A 221 -14.02 -9.63 -30.86
N MET A 222 -12.81 -10.17 -30.86
CA MET A 222 -12.35 -11.13 -31.88
C MET A 222 -13.20 -12.41 -31.90
N VAL A 223 -13.52 -12.98 -30.73
CA VAL A 223 -14.38 -14.17 -30.63
C VAL A 223 -15.82 -13.89 -31.06
N ARG A 224 -16.30 -12.65 -30.96
CA ARG A 224 -17.64 -12.26 -31.45
C ARG A 224 -17.68 -12.04 -32.96
N ALA A 225 -16.57 -11.56 -33.55
CA ALA A 225 -16.46 -11.34 -35.00
C ALA A 225 -16.24 -12.62 -35.80
N SER A 226 -15.79 -13.71 -35.15
CA SER A 226 -15.56 -15.03 -35.76
C SER A 226 -16.76 -15.98 -35.70
N LYS A 227 -17.91 -15.50 -35.19
CA LYS A 227 -19.20 -16.19 -35.16
C LYS A 227 -20.23 -15.52 -36.06
#